data_35ea53fd2790556c434fa37363e3cf71
#
_entry.id   35ea53fd2790556c434fa37363e3cf71
#
_cell.length_a   1.000
_cell.length_b   1.000
_cell.length_c   1.000
_cell.angle_alpha   90.00
_cell.angle_beta   90.00
_cell.angle_gamma   90.00
#
_symmetry.space_group_name_H-M   'P 1'
#
loop_
_entity.id
_entity.type
_entity.pdbx_description
1 polymer ?
#
loop_
_entity_poly.entity_id
_entity_poly.type
_entity_poly.pdbx_seq_one_letter_code
_entity_poly.pdbx_strand_id
1 'polypeptide(L)'
;MNILIVGGAGYVGGGIVDKLKKHHQVTVYDSLIYEESYRKDVKFVYGDVRDQSKLLKLFKTHDAVIWLAALVGDGACAINPELTFEINSDSVKFLAANFKKRIVFLSTCSVYGAQDGILNEDSSINPLSEYASSKVQ
;
A
#
# COMPACT_ATOMS: atom_id res chain seq x y z
N MET A 1 15.53 -12.26 4.41
CA MET A 1 14.60 -12.12 3.28
C MET A 1 14.79 -10.75 2.64
N ASN A 2 14.53 -10.65 1.36
CA ASN A 2 14.44 -9.36 0.64
C ASN A 2 12.99 -8.88 0.68
N ILE A 3 12.71 -7.79 1.36
CA ILE A 3 11.35 -7.26 1.56
C ILE A 3 11.20 -5.93 0.80
N LEU A 4 10.20 -5.85 -0.06
CA LEU A 4 9.80 -4.62 -0.71
C LEU A 4 8.68 -3.95 0.09
N ILE A 5 8.86 -2.69 0.46
CA ILE A 5 7.84 -1.88 1.14
C ILE A 5 7.39 -0.78 0.18
N VAL A 6 6.20 -0.93 -0.37
CA VAL A 6 5.58 0.04 -1.27
C VAL A 6 4.78 1.03 -0.44
N GLY A 7 5.09 2.32 -0.54
CA GLY A 7 4.60 3.35 0.37
C GLY A 7 5.42 3.44 1.67
N GLY A 8 6.68 3.00 1.63
CA GLY A 8 7.53 2.90 2.81
C GLY A 8 8.07 4.22 3.35
N ALA A 9 7.94 5.32 2.62
CA ALA A 9 8.32 6.66 3.09
C ALA A 9 7.23 7.33 3.95
N GLY A 10 6.00 6.81 3.94
CA GLY A 10 4.91 7.31 4.76
C GLY A 10 5.08 7.01 6.26
N TYR A 11 4.17 7.55 7.08
CA TYR A 11 4.21 7.45 8.55
C TYR A 11 4.29 5.99 9.05
N VAL A 12 3.38 5.14 8.62
CA VAL A 12 3.36 3.71 9.01
C VAL A 12 4.59 2.99 8.45
N GLY A 13 4.93 3.27 7.18
CA GLY A 13 6.08 2.69 6.49
C GLY A 13 7.39 2.94 7.21
N GLY A 14 7.59 4.16 7.70
CA GLY A 14 8.78 4.52 8.47
C GLY A 14 9.00 3.65 9.70
N GLY A 15 7.95 3.39 10.47
CA GLY A 15 8.02 2.50 11.64
C GLY A 15 8.29 1.03 11.29
N ILE A 16 7.70 0.55 10.20
CA ILE A 16 7.92 -0.82 9.70
C ILE A 16 9.36 -0.98 9.22
N VAL A 17 9.88 -0.02 8.45
CA VAL A 17 11.27 -0.02 7.96
C VAL A 17 12.26 -0.13 9.13
N ASP A 18 12.10 0.66 10.18
CA ASP A 18 13.01 0.66 11.34
C ASP A 18 13.04 -0.67 12.09
N LYS A 19 11.94 -1.39 12.09
CA LYS A 19 11.87 -2.73 12.70
C LYS A 19 12.47 -3.80 11.78
N LEU A 20 12.09 -3.80 10.51
CA LEU A 20 12.46 -4.88 9.59
C LEU A 20 13.91 -4.81 9.13
N LYS A 21 14.50 -3.63 8.96
CA LYS A 21 15.89 -3.47 8.52
C LYS A 21 16.92 -4.09 9.47
N LYS A 22 16.55 -4.38 10.71
CA LYS A 22 17.41 -5.04 11.71
C LYS A 22 17.67 -6.52 11.38
N HIS A 23 16.78 -7.14 10.64
CA HIS A 23 16.80 -8.59 10.38
C HIS A 23 16.63 -8.97 8.91
N HIS A 24 16.31 -7.99 8.04
CA HIS A 24 15.98 -8.22 6.64
C HIS A 24 16.62 -7.17 5.72
N GLN A 25 16.82 -7.55 4.46
CA GLN A 25 17.16 -6.59 3.41
C GLN A 25 15.87 -5.87 3.00
N VAL A 26 15.77 -4.58 3.26
CA VAL A 26 14.58 -3.77 2.97
C VAL A 26 14.84 -2.87 1.78
N THR A 27 13.91 -2.86 0.84
CA THR A 27 13.83 -1.88 -0.23
C THR A 27 12.55 -1.10 -0.07
N VAL A 28 12.61 0.22 -0.06
CA VAL A 28 11.45 1.11 -0.07
C VAL A 28 11.20 1.57 -1.50
N TYR A 29 9.93 1.50 -1.92
CA TYR A 29 9.43 2.07 -3.16
C TYR A 29 8.36 3.10 -2.83
N ASP A 30 8.57 4.36 -3.22
CA ASP A 30 7.68 5.46 -2.88
C ASP A 30 7.79 6.61 -3.89
N SER A 31 6.73 7.38 -4.07
CA SER A 31 6.67 8.56 -4.91
C SER A 31 6.91 9.88 -4.18
N LEU A 32 7.10 9.81 -2.84
CA LEU A 32 7.36 10.97 -1.98
C LEU A 32 6.34 12.11 -2.13
N ILE A 33 5.04 11.78 -2.23
CA ILE A 33 3.99 12.80 -2.39
C ILE A 33 3.96 13.78 -1.20
N TYR A 34 4.30 13.29 -0.01
CA TYR A 34 4.25 14.06 1.24
C TYR A 34 5.62 14.38 1.84
N GLU A 35 6.70 13.97 1.19
CA GLU A 35 8.06 14.10 1.70
C GLU A 35 8.99 14.66 0.62
N GLU A 36 9.89 15.57 0.99
CA GLU A 36 10.86 16.12 0.05
C GLU A 36 12.05 15.18 -0.20
N SER A 37 12.34 14.29 0.74
CA SER A 37 13.47 13.37 0.65
C SER A 37 13.30 12.15 1.55
N TYR A 38 13.98 11.06 1.20
CA TYR A 38 14.03 9.85 2.03
C TYR A 38 15.41 9.70 2.68
N ARG A 39 15.45 9.61 4.03
CA ARG A 39 16.70 9.68 4.82
C ARG A 39 17.05 8.40 5.57
N LYS A 40 16.24 7.33 5.48
CA LYS A 40 16.56 6.08 6.18
C LYS A 40 17.62 5.29 5.42
N ASP A 41 18.51 4.64 6.19
CA ASP A 41 19.58 3.79 5.65
C ASP A 41 19.03 2.42 5.20
N VAL A 42 18.34 2.44 4.08
CA VAL A 42 17.87 1.27 3.32
C VAL A 42 17.83 1.61 1.84
N LYS A 43 17.78 0.61 0.99
CA LYS A 43 17.64 0.84 -0.44
C LYS A 43 16.32 1.57 -0.73
N PHE A 44 16.41 2.71 -1.41
CA PHE A 44 15.28 3.49 -1.84
C PHE A 44 15.14 3.51 -3.37
N VAL A 45 13.94 3.33 -3.87
CA VAL A 45 13.59 3.40 -5.28
C VAL A 45 12.42 4.37 -5.43
N TYR A 46 12.68 5.50 -6.06
CA TYR A 46 11.64 6.46 -6.39
C TYR A 46 10.73 5.92 -7.51
N GLY A 47 9.40 6.02 -7.32
CA GLY A 47 8.45 5.64 -8.36
C GLY A 47 6.99 5.68 -7.91
N ASP A 48 6.12 5.71 -8.90
CA ASP A 48 4.66 5.66 -8.74
C ASP A 48 4.17 4.21 -8.85
N VAL A 49 3.18 3.83 -8.06
CA VAL A 49 2.58 2.48 -8.06
C VAL A 49 1.92 2.10 -9.39
N ARG A 50 1.68 3.07 -10.26
CA ARG A 50 1.18 2.87 -11.62
C ARG A 50 2.29 2.51 -12.62
N ASP A 51 3.57 2.65 -12.26
CA ASP A 51 4.70 2.19 -13.07
C ASP A 51 4.89 0.67 -12.95
N GLN A 52 4.04 -0.05 -13.68
CA GLN A 52 4.03 -1.51 -13.70
C GLN A 52 5.38 -2.10 -14.12
N SER A 53 6.07 -1.46 -15.05
CA SER A 53 7.35 -1.95 -15.57
C SER A 53 8.45 -1.96 -14.50
N LYS A 54 8.47 -0.93 -13.66
CA LYS A 54 9.40 -0.81 -12.54
C LYS A 54 9.06 -1.78 -11.43
N LEU A 55 7.77 -1.92 -11.10
CA LEU A 55 7.28 -2.88 -10.10
C LEU A 55 7.61 -4.33 -10.48
N LEU A 56 7.43 -4.74 -11.74
CA LEU A 56 7.79 -6.08 -12.21
C LEU A 56 9.27 -6.42 -12.00
N LYS A 57 10.16 -5.44 -12.20
CA LYS A 57 11.61 -5.64 -11.95
C LYS A 57 11.88 -5.87 -10.46
N LEU A 58 11.18 -5.11 -9.59
CA LEU A 58 11.31 -5.27 -8.14
C LEU A 58 10.73 -6.59 -7.65
N PHE A 59 9.58 -7.02 -8.17
CA PHE A 59 8.95 -8.29 -7.80
C PHE A 59 9.85 -9.51 -8.03
N LYS A 60 10.68 -9.49 -9.08
CA LYS A 60 11.62 -10.60 -9.37
C LYS A 60 12.68 -10.80 -8.29
N THR A 61 13.05 -9.75 -7.58
CA THR A 61 14.21 -9.74 -6.67
C THR A 61 13.82 -9.75 -5.19
N HIS A 62 12.52 -9.76 -4.87
CA HIS A 62 12.03 -9.72 -3.49
C HIS A 62 11.27 -11.00 -3.12
N ASP A 63 11.27 -11.33 -1.83
CA ASP A 63 10.64 -12.51 -1.25
C ASP A 63 9.27 -12.22 -0.66
N ALA A 64 9.04 -10.97 -0.26
CA ALA A 64 7.78 -10.48 0.28
C ALA A 64 7.54 -9.03 -0.14
N VAL A 65 6.27 -8.65 -0.24
CA VAL A 65 5.82 -7.27 -0.47
C VAL A 65 4.92 -6.85 0.69
N ILE A 66 5.21 -5.68 1.27
CA ILE A 66 4.31 -4.98 2.18
C ILE A 66 3.78 -3.76 1.43
N TRP A 67 2.47 -3.73 1.18
CA TRP A 67 1.83 -2.70 0.38
C TRP A 67 1.08 -1.72 1.27
N LEU A 68 1.63 -0.52 1.41
CA LEU A 68 1.11 0.57 2.23
C LEU A 68 0.66 1.77 1.39
N ALA A 69 1.14 1.86 0.14
CA ALA A 69 0.84 2.97 -0.74
C ALA A 69 -0.67 3.08 -1.00
N ALA A 70 -1.21 4.24 -0.74
CA ALA A 70 -2.59 4.59 -1.01
C ALA A 70 -2.77 6.11 -0.97
N LEU A 71 -3.74 6.62 -1.72
CA LEU A 71 -4.38 7.89 -1.40
C LEU A 71 -5.30 7.66 -0.21
N VAL A 72 -5.22 8.51 0.81
CA VAL A 72 -5.89 8.31 2.10
C VAL A 72 -6.78 9.50 2.43
N GLY A 73 -7.93 9.22 3.02
CA GLY A 73 -8.91 10.22 3.45
C GLY A 73 -10.03 10.43 2.44
N ASP A 74 -11.26 10.44 2.95
CA ASP A 74 -12.48 10.51 2.13
C ASP A 74 -12.52 11.75 1.25
N GLY A 75 -12.15 12.92 1.80
CA GLY A 75 -12.13 14.18 1.04
C GLY A 75 -11.10 14.17 -0.09
N ALA A 76 -9.89 13.68 0.16
CA ALA A 76 -8.83 13.60 -0.86
C ALA A 76 -9.21 12.61 -1.98
N CYS A 77 -9.77 11.46 -1.62
CA CYS A 77 -10.20 10.46 -2.58
C CYS A 77 -11.39 10.89 -3.43
N ALA A 78 -12.30 11.70 -2.87
CA ALA A 78 -13.47 12.24 -3.59
C ALA A 78 -13.10 13.31 -4.64
N ILE A 79 -11.94 13.97 -4.52
CA ILE A 79 -11.50 14.97 -5.50
C ILE A 79 -11.27 14.35 -6.88
N ASN A 80 -10.69 13.17 -6.92
CA ASN A 80 -10.45 12.42 -8.15
C ASN A 80 -10.64 10.92 -7.90
N PRO A 81 -11.89 10.41 -8.00
CA PRO A 81 -12.18 8.98 -7.80
C PRO A 81 -11.42 8.05 -8.75
N GLU A 82 -11.27 8.42 -10.02
CA GLU A 82 -10.54 7.62 -11.01
C GLU A 82 -9.10 7.40 -10.57
N LEU A 83 -8.37 8.46 -10.25
CA LEU A 83 -7.01 8.37 -9.73
C LEU A 83 -6.93 7.57 -8.42
N THR A 84 -7.94 7.72 -7.56
CA THR A 84 -8.04 6.96 -6.32
C THR A 84 -8.11 5.46 -6.59
N PHE A 85 -8.95 5.04 -7.52
CA PHE A 85 -9.05 3.61 -7.89
C PHE A 85 -7.80 3.11 -8.61
N GLU A 86 -7.18 3.88 -9.50
CA GLU A 86 -5.90 3.52 -10.12
C GLU A 86 -4.83 3.21 -9.06
N ILE A 87 -4.69 4.09 -8.05
CA ILE A 87 -3.66 3.97 -7.03
C ILE A 87 -4.02 2.92 -5.98
N ASN A 88 -5.24 2.92 -5.47
CA ASN A 88 -5.62 2.10 -4.32
C ASN A 88 -6.08 0.69 -4.69
N SER A 89 -6.68 0.51 -5.87
CA SER A 89 -7.29 -0.75 -6.30
C SER A 89 -6.51 -1.41 -7.43
N ASP A 90 -6.35 -0.74 -8.57
CA ASP A 90 -5.80 -1.37 -9.77
C ASP A 90 -4.32 -1.72 -9.61
N SER A 91 -3.54 -0.90 -8.90
CA SER A 91 -2.16 -1.20 -8.56
C SER A 91 -2.03 -2.45 -7.66
N VAL A 92 -3.00 -2.66 -6.75
CA VAL A 92 -3.03 -3.84 -5.86
C VAL A 92 -3.49 -5.09 -6.62
N LYS A 93 -4.46 -4.96 -7.52
CA LYS A 93 -4.83 -6.04 -8.45
C LYS A 93 -3.64 -6.46 -9.31
N PHE A 94 -2.88 -5.47 -9.81
CA PHE A 94 -1.65 -5.75 -10.56
C PHE A 94 -0.61 -6.48 -9.70
N LEU A 95 -0.41 -6.08 -8.44
CA LEU A 95 0.45 -6.80 -7.49
C LEU A 95 0.00 -8.25 -7.35
N ALA A 96 -1.28 -8.48 -7.04
CA ALA A 96 -1.84 -9.82 -6.81
C ALA A 96 -1.72 -10.73 -8.05
N ALA A 97 -1.86 -10.16 -9.24
CA ALA A 97 -1.71 -10.89 -10.49
C ALA A 97 -0.25 -11.30 -10.76
N ASN A 98 0.73 -10.49 -10.39
CA ASN A 98 2.13 -10.61 -10.83
C ASN A 98 3.12 -11.03 -9.73
N PHE A 99 2.75 -11.00 -8.45
CA PHE A 99 3.59 -11.42 -7.34
C PHE A 99 2.96 -12.62 -6.62
N LYS A 100 3.62 -13.78 -6.70
CA LYS A 100 3.06 -15.07 -6.19
C LYS A 100 3.69 -15.52 -4.88
N LYS A 101 4.43 -14.63 -4.20
CA LYS A 101 5.02 -14.88 -2.90
C LYS A 101 4.18 -14.17 -1.81
N ARG A 102 4.77 -13.92 -0.64
CA ARG A 102 4.06 -13.31 0.51
C ARG A 102 3.71 -11.86 0.26
N ILE A 103 2.43 -11.54 0.37
CA ILE A 103 1.90 -10.16 0.34
C ILE A 103 1.31 -9.84 1.70
N VAL A 104 1.61 -8.65 2.21
CA VAL A 104 0.91 -8.01 3.32
C VAL A 104 0.28 -6.72 2.80
N PHE A 105 -1.03 -6.65 2.81
CA PHE A 105 -1.80 -5.49 2.36
C PHE A 105 -2.52 -4.85 3.55
N LEU A 106 -2.44 -3.52 3.67
CA LEU A 106 -3.20 -2.79 4.66
C LEU A 106 -4.54 -2.34 4.07
N SER A 107 -5.62 -3.00 4.51
CA SER A 107 -6.98 -2.56 4.26
C SER A 107 -7.40 -1.51 5.32
N THR A 108 -8.67 -1.32 5.54
CA THR A 108 -9.24 -0.35 6.48
C THR A 108 -10.53 -0.86 7.08
N CYS A 109 -10.81 -0.52 8.34
CA CYS A 109 -12.11 -0.80 8.94
C CYS A 109 -13.26 -0.03 8.28
N SER A 110 -12.98 1.04 7.54
CA SER A 110 -13.97 1.80 6.78
C SER A 110 -14.71 0.97 5.72
N VAL A 111 -14.17 -0.20 5.34
CA VAL A 111 -14.85 -1.12 4.39
C VAL A 111 -16.16 -1.67 4.96
N TYR A 112 -16.32 -1.69 6.27
CA TYR A 112 -17.55 -2.15 6.91
C TYR A 112 -18.66 -1.09 6.93
N GLY A 113 -18.34 0.21 6.73
CA GLY A 113 -19.30 1.30 6.78
C GLY A 113 -19.88 1.53 8.18
N ALA A 114 -21.08 2.12 8.22
CA ALA A 114 -21.81 2.33 9.46
C ALA A 114 -22.71 1.13 9.76
N GLN A 115 -22.38 0.38 10.79
CA GLN A 115 -23.15 -0.78 11.28
C GLN A 115 -23.18 -0.76 12.80
N ASP A 116 -24.24 -1.31 13.38
CA ASP A 116 -24.37 -1.45 14.83
C ASP A 116 -23.55 -2.63 15.36
N GLY A 117 -23.03 -2.50 16.57
CA GLY A 117 -22.33 -3.57 17.29
C GLY A 117 -20.83 -3.59 17.07
N ILE A 118 -20.19 -4.69 17.47
CA ILE A 118 -18.76 -4.94 17.30
C ILE A 118 -18.57 -5.68 15.96
N LEU A 119 -17.76 -5.11 15.10
CA LEU A 119 -17.46 -5.68 13.77
C LEU A 119 -16.16 -6.50 13.81
N ASN A 120 -16.11 -7.52 12.99
CA ASN A 120 -14.95 -8.40 12.78
C ASN A 120 -14.80 -8.74 11.29
N GLU A 121 -13.87 -9.60 10.94
CA GLU A 121 -13.55 -9.97 9.56
C GLU A 121 -14.66 -10.73 8.83
N ASP A 122 -15.64 -11.29 9.57
CA ASP A 122 -16.83 -11.98 9.02
C ASP A 122 -18.01 -11.02 8.80
N SER A 123 -17.88 -9.76 9.23
CA SER A 123 -18.93 -8.75 9.09
C SER A 123 -19.12 -8.34 7.64
N SER A 124 -20.35 -7.97 7.28
CA SER A 124 -20.72 -7.54 5.93
C SER A 124 -19.94 -6.28 5.53
N ILE A 125 -19.45 -6.25 4.30
CA ILE A 125 -18.76 -5.11 3.71
C ILE A 125 -19.81 -4.14 3.16
N ASN A 126 -19.74 -2.88 3.57
CA ASN A 126 -20.66 -1.80 3.17
C ASN A 126 -19.92 -0.44 3.10
N PRO A 127 -18.96 -0.25 2.19
CA PRO A 127 -18.18 0.97 2.12
C PRO A 127 -19.05 2.17 1.77
N LEU A 128 -18.85 3.31 2.46
CA LEU A 128 -19.64 4.53 2.31
C LEU A 128 -18.86 5.68 1.65
N SER A 129 -17.59 5.47 1.28
CA SER A 129 -16.75 6.48 0.65
C SER A 129 -15.93 5.90 -0.49
N GLU A 130 -15.41 6.76 -1.37
CA GLU A 130 -14.50 6.37 -2.44
C GLU A 130 -13.22 5.71 -1.88
N TYR A 131 -12.69 6.23 -0.77
CA TYR A 131 -11.56 5.60 -0.09
C TYR A 131 -11.90 4.18 0.36
N ALA A 132 -12.99 4.00 1.09
CA ALA A 132 -13.40 2.69 1.58
C ALA A 132 -13.67 1.71 0.43
N SER A 133 -14.38 2.15 -0.62
CA SER A 133 -14.66 1.34 -1.82
C SER A 133 -13.36 0.92 -2.53
N SER A 134 -12.39 1.82 -2.64
CA SER A 134 -11.10 1.53 -3.29
C SER A 134 -10.24 0.54 -2.50
N LYS A 135 -10.52 0.32 -1.22
CA LYS A 135 -9.80 -0.61 -0.33
C LYS A 135 -10.47 -1.98 -0.18
N VAL A 136 -11.63 -2.18 -0.79
CA VAL A 136 -12.27 -3.51 -0.93
C VAL A 136 -11.54 -4.29 -2.03
N GLN A 137 -10.86 -5.40 -1.67
CA GLN A 137 -10.05 -6.22 -2.58
C GLN A 137 -10.50 -7.68 -2.55
#